data_457647bf3a6543d8adc1afef4975e14d
#
_entry.id   457647bf3a6543d8adc1afef4975e14d
#
_cell.length_a   1.000
_cell.length_b   1.000
_cell.length_c   1.000
_cell.angle_alpha   90.00
_cell.angle_beta   90.00
_cell.angle_gamma   90.00
#
_symmetry.space_group_name_H-M   'P 1'
#
loop_
_entity.id
_entity.type
_entity.pdbx_description
1 polymer ?
#
loop_
_entity_poly.entity_id
_entity_poly.type
_entity_poly.pdbx_seq_one_letter_code
_entity_poly.pdbx_strand_id
1 'polypeptide(L)'
;MRLDRLEQILERAASRRITVVGDLMLDEFVWGKVGRISPEAPVPVVEVTGESFYPGGAANVARNLREFVDHVAVIGMLGKDRSGRQLRELLAEQKIDTSSVVEDENFCTIVKTRIIALHQQVVRVDREKILTPSSEQIALAVAAIRDSLKETDAIIFEDYGKGFVTTELVTQIVRDAAAAGKIVAADPNPQHSVDWRGVTVVKPNRAEAFLAAGIPWHDAEEPPIKDADLEHAGNALLKKWETQHVLITLGEHGMVLFRQNEPPHYIRTKARQVFDVSGAGDTAIALFTLGLVSGATPIEAAEIANHGSAVVVSKLGTATVTRDELIANFREESEGG
;
A
#
# COMPACT_ATOMS: atom_id res chain seq x y z
N MET A 1 -11.30 14.70 -13.10
CA MET A 1 -11.17 15.92 -12.23
C MET A 1 -10.42 17.01 -12.96
N ARG A 2 -10.61 18.31 -12.62
CA ARG A 2 -9.87 19.44 -13.22
C ARG A 2 -8.53 19.65 -12.51
N LEU A 3 -7.51 20.16 -13.21
CA LEU A 3 -6.17 20.38 -12.67
C LEU A 3 -6.16 21.37 -11.48
N ASP A 4 -6.89 22.48 -11.58
CA ASP A 4 -7.02 23.45 -10.50
C ASP A 4 -7.59 22.83 -9.20
N ARG A 5 -8.50 21.88 -9.35
CA ARG A 5 -9.06 21.12 -8.21
C ARG A 5 -8.05 20.16 -7.60
N LEU A 6 -7.24 19.49 -8.41
CA LEU A 6 -6.13 18.66 -7.94
C LEU A 6 -5.14 19.51 -7.12
N GLU A 7 -4.69 20.65 -7.66
CA GLU A 7 -3.75 21.53 -6.98
C GLU A 7 -4.27 22.00 -5.61
N GLN A 8 -5.56 22.37 -5.51
CA GLN A 8 -6.20 22.70 -4.22
C GLN A 8 -6.20 21.55 -3.22
N ILE A 9 -6.44 20.32 -3.68
CA ILE A 9 -6.40 19.14 -2.81
C ILE A 9 -4.96 18.91 -2.32
N LEU A 10 -3.96 18.99 -3.21
CA LEU A 10 -2.56 18.80 -2.89
C LEU A 10 -2.00 19.89 -1.96
N GLU A 11 -2.48 21.14 -2.06
CA GLU A 11 -2.14 22.19 -1.12
C GLU A 11 -2.64 21.88 0.30
N ARG A 12 -3.87 21.38 0.42
CA ARG A 12 -4.43 20.96 1.71
C ARG A 12 -3.76 19.71 2.27
N ALA A 13 -3.24 18.85 1.39
CA ALA A 13 -2.56 17.62 1.77
C ALA A 13 -1.30 17.90 2.58
N ALA A 14 -0.52 18.93 2.26
CA ALA A 14 0.77 19.19 2.89
C ALA A 14 0.71 19.25 4.42
N SER A 15 -0.35 19.82 4.99
CA SER A 15 -0.55 19.93 6.44
C SER A 15 -1.19 18.71 7.10
N ARG A 16 -1.52 17.66 6.33
CA ARG A 16 -2.14 16.46 6.87
C ARG A 16 -1.13 15.57 7.59
N ARG A 17 -1.62 14.83 8.55
CA ARG A 17 -0.83 13.89 9.35
C ARG A 17 -1.42 12.50 9.19
N ILE A 18 -0.63 11.55 8.73
CA ILE A 18 -1.09 10.19 8.46
C ILE A 18 -0.20 9.19 9.17
N THR A 19 -0.82 8.24 9.86
CA THR A 19 -0.13 7.13 10.51
C THR A 19 -0.37 5.85 9.72
N VAL A 20 0.71 5.18 9.33
CA VAL A 20 0.65 3.87 8.66
C VAL A 20 0.98 2.78 9.68
N VAL A 21 0.12 1.79 9.76
CA VAL A 21 0.21 0.68 10.73
C VAL A 21 0.25 -0.63 9.96
N GLY A 22 1.29 -1.44 10.14
CA GLY A 22 1.32 -2.72 9.43
C GLY A 22 2.66 -3.44 9.40
N ASP A 23 2.76 -4.36 8.46
CA ASP A 23 3.93 -5.20 8.27
C ASP A 23 5.04 -4.39 7.58
N LEU A 24 6.09 -4.07 8.35
CA LEU A 24 7.27 -3.36 7.85
C LEU A 24 8.25 -4.36 7.23
N MET A 25 8.78 -4.04 6.06
CA MET A 25 9.76 -4.88 5.37
C MET A 25 10.82 -4.08 4.62
N LEU A 26 11.94 -4.72 4.34
CA LEU A 26 13.02 -4.19 3.53
C LEU A 26 13.01 -4.89 2.17
N ASP A 27 12.83 -4.13 1.10
CA ASP A 27 13.05 -4.60 -0.26
C ASP A 27 14.51 -4.39 -0.63
N GLU A 28 15.21 -5.48 -0.96
CA GLU A 28 16.60 -5.52 -1.37
C GLU A 28 16.68 -5.91 -2.84
N PHE A 29 17.41 -5.14 -3.63
CA PHE A 29 17.68 -5.44 -5.03
C PHE A 29 19.18 -5.68 -5.20
N VAL A 30 19.53 -6.88 -5.61
CA VAL A 30 20.91 -7.27 -5.95
C VAL A 30 21.04 -7.25 -7.46
N TRP A 31 21.77 -6.27 -7.95
CA TRP A 31 22.04 -6.09 -9.38
C TRP A 31 23.27 -6.87 -9.80
N GLY A 32 23.20 -7.57 -10.94
CA GLY A 32 24.32 -8.36 -11.38
C GLY A 32 24.33 -8.71 -12.86
N LYS A 33 25.34 -9.52 -13.21
CA LYS A 33 25.50 -10.09 -14.55
C LYS A 33 25.58 -11.61 -14.43
N VAL A 34 25.01 -12.32 -15.41
CA VAL A 34 25.17 -13.77 -15.55
C VAL A 34 26.14 -14.02 -16.70
N GLY A 35 27.31 -14.54 -16.39
CA GLY A 35 28.35 -14.87 -17.38
C GLY A 35 28.66 -16.37 -17.50
N ARG A 36 28.16 -17.18 -16.53
CA ARG A 36 28.46 -18.63 -16.51
C ARG A 36 27.40 -19.39 -15.72
N ILE A 37 27.34 -20.70 -15.98
CA ILE A 37 26.62 -21.66 -15.15
C ILE A 37 27.54 -22.18 -14.05
N SER A 38 27.00 -22.45 -12.88
CA SER A 38 27.78 -23.02 -11.76
C SER A 38 28.29 -24.42 -12.11
N PRO A 39 29.57 -24.76 -11.76
CA PRO A 39 30.04 -26.12 -11.87
C PRO A 39 29.42 -27.06 -10.81
N GLU A 40 28.80 -26.52 -9.77
CA GLU A 40 28.21 -27.29 -8.65
C GLU A 40 26.78 -27.72 -8.90
N ALA A 41 26.04 -26.97 -9.74
CA ALA A 41 24.63 -27.22 -10.07
C ALA A 41 24.25 -26.49 -11.36
N PRO A 42 23.21 -26.91 -12.09
CA PRO A 42 22.75 -26.25 -13.34
C PRO A 42 21.99 -24.93 -13.04
N VAL A 43 22.64 -24.01 -12.34
CA VAL A 43 22.11 -22.69 -11.98
C VAL A 43 23.04 -21.58 -12.44
N PRO A 44 22.52 -20.39 -12.81
CA PRO A 44 23.35 -19.26 -13.18
C PRO A 44 24.17 -18.76 -11.99
N VAL A 45 25.41 -18.33 -12.26
CA VAL A 45 26.22 -17.57 -11.29
C VAL A 45 26.00 -16.09 -11.57
N VAL A 46 25.46 -15.37 -10.59
CA VAL A 46 25.27 -13.92 -10.66
C VAL A 46 26.48 -13.23 -10.04
N GLU A 47 27.20 -12.48 -10.87
CA GLU A 47 28.26 -11.59 -10.41
C GLU A 47 27.64 -10.26 -9.99
N VAL A 48 27.67 -9.94 -8.69
CA VAL A 48 27.01 -8.76 -8.13
C VAL A 48 27.78 -7.50 -8.55
N THR A 49 27.05 -6.53 -9.09
CA THR A 49 27.57 -5.21 -9.52
C THR A 49 27.07 -4.07 -8.64
N GLY A 50 26.04 -4.29 -7.85
CA GLY A 50 25.50 -3.29 -6.93
C GLY A 50 24.33 -3.85 -6.10
N GLU A 51 23.98 -3.11 -5.05
CA GLU A 51 22.85 -3.39 -4.18
C GLU A 51 22.06 -2.10 -3.96
N SER A 52 20.75 -2.24 -3.82
CA SER A 52 19.85 -1.12 -3.50
C SER A 52 18.81 -1.59 -2.50
N PHE A 53 18.45 -0.71 -1.58
CA PHE A 53 17.52 -1.03 -0.49
C PHE A 53 16.39 -0.01 -0.45
N TYR A 54 15.17 -0.50 -0.30
CA TYR A 54 13.98 0.34 -0.25
C TYR A 54 13.06 -0.10 0.89
N PRO A 55 12.39 0.84 1.56
CA PRO A 55 11.28 0.52 2.45
C PRO A 55 10.14 -0.14 1.67
N GLY A 56 9.65 -1.30 2.12
CA GLY A 56 8.58 -2.08 1.53
C GLY A 56 7.40 -2.27 2.49
N GLY A 57 6.27 -2.78 1.97
CA GLY A 57 5.05 -2.96 2.75
C GLY A 57 4.54 -1.65 3.33
N ALA A 58 4.15 -1.63 4.61
CA ALA A 58 3.68 -0.43 5.30
C ALA A 58 4.68 0.75 5.20
N ALA A 59 5.97 0.46 5.18
CA ALA A 59 7.00 1.48 5.00
C ALA A 59 6.99 2.11 3.59
N ASN A 60 6.59 1.37 2.54
CA ASN A 60 6.43 1.92 1.20
C ASN A 60 5.20 2.83 1.07
N VAL A 61 4.10 2.50 1.73
CA VAL A 61 2.93 3.39 1.84
C VAL A 61 3.33 4.71 2.49
N ALA A 62 4.09 4.65 3.58
CA ALA A 62 4.58 5.85 4.26
C ALA A 62 5.49 6.71 3.36
N ARG A 63 6.35 6.09 2.54
CA ARG A 63 7.16 6.80 1.54
C ARG A 63 6.32 7.54 0.51
N ASN A 64 5.30 6.87 -0.04
CA ASN A 64 4.40 7.50 -1.00
C ASN A 64 3.69 8.70 -0.40
N LEU A 65 3.22 8.62 0.84
CA LEU A 65 2.60 9.73 1.55
C LEU A 65 3.58 10.87 1.78
N ARG A 66 4.84 10.57 2.12
CA ARG A 66 5.85 11.57 2.47
C ARG A 66 6.19 12.53 1.31
N GLU A 67 5.92 12.13 0.08
CA GLU A 67 6.02 13.00 -1.10
C GLU A 67 4.99 14.15 -1.11
N PHE A 68 3.92 14.04 -0.32
CA PHE A 68 2.78 14.95 -0.34
C PHE A 68 2.51 15.63 1.01
N VAL A 69 2.90 15.02 2.12
CA VAL A 69 2.59 15.50 3.47
C VAL A 69 3.85 15.71 4.31
N ASP A 70 3.79 16.67 5.23
CA ASP A 70 4.93 16.99 6.10
C ASP A 70 5.11 15.98 7.25
N HIS A 71 4.05 15.28 7.65
CA HIS A 71 4.05 14.40 8.81
C HIS A 71 3.49 13.02 8.49
N VAL A 72 4.38 12.04 8.46
CA VAL A 72 4.04 10.61 8.35
C VAL A 72 4.71 9.85 9.49
N ALA A 73 3.96 9.00 10.16
CA ALA A 73 4.47 8.06 11.15
C ALA A 73 4.22 6.62 10.70
N VAL A 74 5.09 5.70 11.08
CA VAL A 74 4.88 4.26 10.91
C VAL A 74 4.84 3.56 12.26
N ILE A 75 3.93 2.61 12.40
CA ILE A 75 3.81 1.72 13.55
C ILE A 75 3.80 0.28 13.04
N GLY A 76 4.72 -0.50 13.51
CA GLY A 76 4.92 -1.88 13.10
C GLY A 76 5.97 -2.54 13.95
N MET A 77 6.48 -3.69 13.51
CA MET A 77 7.52 -4.39 14.23
C MET A 77 8.74 -4.62 13.35
N LEU A 78 9.92 -4.46 13.94
CA LEU A 78 11.22 -4.79 13.36
C LEU A 78 12.02 -5.70 14.28
N GLY A 79 12.89 -6.50 13.70
CA GLY A 79 13.90 -7.23 14.45
C GLY A 79 15.02 -6.30 14.93
N LYS A 80 15.62 -6.61 16.07
CA LYS A 80 16.88 -5.97 16.50
C LYS A 80 18.07 -6.49 15.70
N ASP A 81 17.94 -6.51 14.37
CA ASP A 81 18.94 -7.03 13.43
C ASP A 81 19.49 -5.93 12.50
N ARG A 82 20.39 -6.32 11.57
CA ARG A 82 20.98 -5.39 10.60
C ARG A 82 19.93 -4.78 9.68
N SER A 83 19.00 -5.59 9.21
CA SER A 83 17.97 -5.16 8.25
C SER A 83 16.97 -4.21 8.91
N GLY A 84 16.61 -4.43 10.18
CA GLY A 84 15.76 -3.51 10.95
C GLY A 84 16.40 -2.14 11.15
N ARG A 85 17.69 -2.10 11.51
CA ARG A 85 18.44 -0.84 11.60
C ARG A 85 18.50 -0.11 10.26
N GLN A 86 18.82 -0.83 9.18
CA GLN A 86 18.88 -0.26 7.83
C GLN A 86 17.53 0.32 7.38
N LEU A 87 16.43 -0.39 7.62
CA LEU A 87 15.09 0.13 7.29
C LEU A 87 14.77 1.38 8.10
N ARG A 88 15.11 1.41 9.39
CA ARG A 88 14.90 2.59 10.23
C ARG A 88 15.73 3.80 9.76
N GLU A 89 16.96 3.59 9.32
CA GLU A 89 17.83 4.62 8.74
C GLU A 89 17.21 5.19 7.46
N LEU A 90 16.76 4.32 6.52
CA LEU A 90 16.08 4.75 5.29
C LEU A 90 14.80 5.57 5.56
N LEU A 91 14.02 5.19 6.56
CA LEU A 91 12.82 5.94 6.95
C LEU A 91 13.17 7.29 7.58
N ALA A 92 14.21 7.34 8.43
CA ALA A 92 14.69 8.56 9.05
C ALA A 92 15.24 9.58 8.03
N GLU A 93 15.98 9.12 7.00
CA GLU A 93 16.45 9.94 5.88
C GLU A 93 15.28 10.63 5.15
N GLN A 94 14.13 9.98 5.09
CA GLN A 94 12.91 10.52 4.49
C GLN A 94 12.04 11.29 5.50
N LYS A 95 12.51 11.49 6.73
CA LYS A 95 11.78 12.18 7.81
C LYS A 95 10.43 11.52 8.14
N ILE A 96 10.37 10.20 8.06
CA ILE A 96 9.24 9.40 8.50
C ILE A 96 9.46 9.05 9.98
N ASP A 97 8.48 9.34 10.82
CA ASP A 97 8.57 9.08 12.25
C ASP A 97 8.46 7.56 12.53
N THR A 98 9.50 7.03 13.17
CA THR A 98 9.61 5.61 13.59
C THR A 98 9.63 5.44 15.11
N SER A 99 9.31 6.47 15.88
CA SER A 99 9.39 6.47 17.34
C SER A 99 8.52 5.40 18.00
N SER A 100 7.42 5.02 17.33
CA SER A 100 6.47 4.02 17.79
C SER A 100 6.66 2.64 17.15
N VAL A 101 7.76 2.40 16.45
CA VAL A 101 8.09 1.08 15.92
C VAL A 101 8.58 0.18 17.06
N VAL A 102 7.96 -0.98 17.21
CA VAL A 102 8.33 -2.00 18.20
C VAL A 102 9.54 -2.80 17.69
N GLU A 103 10.56 -2.95 18.51
CA GLU A 103 11.70 -3.82 18.22
C GLU A 103 11.69 -5.08 19.08
N ASP A 104 11.89 -6.23 18.47
CA ASP A 104 11.94 -7.53 19.15
C ASP A 104 13.19 -8.31 18.75
N GLU A 105 13.91 -8.87 19.74
CA GLU A 105 15.13 -9.69 19.53
C GLU A 105 14.84 -11.05 18.90
N ASN A 106 13.62 -11.56 19.09
CA ASN A 106 13.19 -12.86 18.58
C ASN A 106 12.49 -12.76 17.22
N PHE A 107 12.26 -11.56 16.73
CA PHE A 107 11.70 -11.30 15.40
C PHE A 107 12.83 -11.04 14.42
N CYS A 108 12.71 -11.61 13.21
CA CYS A 108 13.61 -11.32 12.10
C CYS A 108 12.93 -10.30 11.20
N THR A 109 13.57 -9.16 10.97
CA THR A 109 13.07 -8.18 10.01
C THR A 109 12.81 -8.84 8.67
N ILE A 110 11.63 -8.60 8.11
CA ILE A 110 11.23 -9.16 6.81
C ILE A 110 12.08 -8.52 5.73
N VAL A 111 12.74 -9.36 4.92
CA VAL A 111 13.55 -8.91 3.78
C VAL A 111 13.13 -9.67 2.54
N LYS A 112 12.86 -8.94 1.47
CA LYS A 112 12.58 -9.50 0.13
C LYS A 112 13.71 -9.14 -0.81
N THR A 113 14.63 -10.07 -1.01
CA THR A 113 15.80 -9.88 -1.89
C THR A 113 15.45 -10.30 -3.31
N ARG A 114 15.49 -9.37 -4.25
CA ARG A 114 15.30 -9.60 -5.68
C ARG A 114 16.65 -9.59 -6.38
N ILE A 115 17.05 -10.71 -6.95
CA ILE A 115 18.30 -10.82 -7.72
C ILE A 115 17.97 -10.56 -9.18
N ILE A 116 18.54 -9.48 -9.73
CA ILE A 116 18.29 -9.00 -11.08
C ILE A 116 19.55 -9.07 -11.90
N ALA A 117 19.50 -9.76 -13.02
CA ALA A 117 20.60 -9.83 -13.97
C ALA A 117 20.10 -9.60 -15.40
N LEU A 118 20.83 -8.81 -16.20
CA LEU A 118 20.47 -8.49 -17.59
C LEU A 118 19.03 -7.97 -17.71
N HIS A 119 18.59 -7.11 -16.78
CA HIS A 119 17.25 -6.53 -16.70
C HIS A 119 16.09 -7.52 -16.44
N GLN A 120 16.42 -8.75 -16.00
CA GLN A 120 15.42 -9.74 -15.64
C GLN A 120 15.61 -10.20 -14.18
N GLN A 121 14.50 -10.44 -13.49
CA GLN A 121 14.53 -11.04 -12.17
C GLN A 121 14.87 -12.53 -12.30
N VAL A 122 16.02 -12.92 -11.77
CA VAL A 122 16.51 -14.31 -11.77
C VAL A 122 15.82 -15.13 -10.67
N VAL A 123 15.77 -14.57 -9.47
CA VAL A 123 15.16 -15.21 -8.29
C VAL A 123 14.79 -14.16 -7.25
N ARG A 124 13.79 -14.47 -6.42
CA ARG A 124 13.50 -13.73 -5.19
C ARG A 124 13.77 -14.65 -3.99
N VAL A 125 14.48 -14.11 -3.01
CA VAL A 125 14.77 -14.78 -1.73
C VAL A 125 14.05 -14.01 -0.63
N ASP A 126 13.09 -14.65 0.03
CA ASP A 126 12.32 -14.05 1.12
C ASP A 126 12.87 -14.56 2.46
N ARG A 127 13.35 -13.63 3.29
CA ARG A 127 13.68 -13.88 4.69
C ARG A 127 12.55 -13.34 5.53
N GLU A 128 11.69 -14.21 5.99
CA GLU A 128 10.49 -13.83 6.72
C GLU A 128 10.10 -14.88 7.76
N LYS A 129 9.46 -14.41 8.81
CA LYS A 129 8.83 -15.24 9.81
C LYS A 129 7.47 -14.62 10.15
N ILE A 130 6.42 -15.42 10.15
CA ILE A 130 5.11 -14.95 10.60
C ILE A 130 5.22 -14.64 12.09
N LEU A 131 4.86 -13.41 12.44
CA LEU A 131 4.85 -12.92 13.80
C LEU A 131 3.57 -13.42 14.52
N THR A 132 3.73 -13.74 15.78
CA THR A 132 2.59 -13.86 16.71
C THR A 132 2.87 -12.88 17.85
N PRO A 133 2.36 -11.63 17.75
CA PRO A 133 2.64 -10.64 18.77
C PRO A 133 2.04 -11.07 20.12
N SER A 134 2.76 -10.80 21.19
CA SER A 134 2.25 -11.00 22.54
C SER A 134 1.16 -9.97 22.86
N SER A 135 0.32 -10.26 23.85
CA SER A 135 -0.70 -9.30 24.32
C SER A 135 -0.08 -7.97 24.77
N GLU A 136 1.13 -8.00 25.32
CA GLU A 136 1.88 -6.80 25.71
C GLU A 136 2.30 -5.98 24.49
N GLN A 137 2.81 -6.62 23.44
CA GLN A 137 3.17 -5.96 22.17
C GLN A 137 1.96 -5.34 21.48
N ILE A 138 0.82 -6.05 21.48
CA ILE A 138 -0.45 -5.51 20.95
C ILE A 138 -0.89 -4.29 21.79
N ALA A 139 -0.83 -4.38 23.11
CA ALA A 139 -1.19 -3.27 23.99
C ALA A 139 -0.30 -2.03 23.78
N LEU A 140 1.00 -2.22 23.59
CA LEU A 140 1.94 -1.14 23.27
C LEU A 140 1.60 -0.50 21.91
N ALA A 141 1.34 -1.30 20.89
CA ALA A 141 0.93 -0.80 19.57
C ALA A 141 -0.39 -0.01 19.66
N VAL A 142 -1.40 -0.54 20.34
CA VAL A 142 -2.68 0.13 20.57
C VAL A 142 -2.48 1.47 21.30
N ALA A 143 -1.66 1.51 22.33
CA ALA A 143 -1.38 2.74 23.08
C ALA A 143 -0.71 3.79 22.17
N ALA A 144 0.30 3.38 21.40
CA ALA A 144 1.00 4.26 20.47
C ALA A 144 0.06 4.84 19.38
N ILE A 145 -0.83 3.99 18.82
CA ILE A 145 -1.80 4.44 17.82
C ILE A 145 -2.84 5.39 18.45
N ARG A 146 -3.32 5.10 19.66
CA ARG A 146 -4.23 5.99 20.40
C ARG A 146 -3.63 7.36 20.68
N ASP A 147 -2.35 7.40 21.02
CA ASP A 147 -1.66 8.67 21.20
C ASP A 147 -1.53 9.43 19.88
N SER A 148 -1.25 8.73 18.77
CA SER A 148 -1.20 9.33 17.44
C SER A 148 -2.57 9.85 16.97
N LEU A 149 -3.69 9.26 17.39
CA LEU A 149 -5.04 9.69 17.02
C LEU A 149 -5.36 11.14 17.39
N LYS A 150 -4.69 11.70 18.40
CA LYS A 150 -4.86 13.11 18.81
C LYS A 150 -4.44 14.09 17.72
N GLU A 151 -3.48 13.69 16.89
CA GLU A 151 -2.85 14.57 15.90
C GLU A 151 -3.00 14.07 14.47
N THR A 152 -3.31 12.77 14.25
CA THR A 152 -3.43 12.20 12.92
C THR A 152 -4.80 12.49 12.30
N ASP A 153 -4.85 12.66 10.98
CA ASP A 153 -6.08 12.83 10.20
C ASP A 153 -6.61 11.47 9.70
N ALA A 154 -5.71 10.52 9.43
CA ALA A 154 -6.05 9.17 9.01
C ALA A 154 -5.06 8.11 9.50
N ILE A 155 -5.56 6.87 9.59
CA ILE A 155 -4.77 5.66 9.78
C ILE A 155 -4.90 4.79 8.53
N ILE A 156 -3.79 4.22 8.07
CA ILE A 156 -3.77 3.21 7.01
C ILE A 156 -3.23 1.91 7.59
N PHE A 157 -4.01 0.84 7.53
CA PHE A 157 -3.55 -0.51 7.84
C PHE A 157 -3.03 -1.20 6.58
N GLU A 158 -1.81 -1.76 6.68
CA GLU A 158 -1.15 -2.53 5.63
C GLU A 158 -0.89 -3.95 6.09
N ASP A 159 -1.72 -4.89 5.63
CA ASP A 159 -1.68 -6.29 6.01
C ASP A 159 -1.06 -7.14 4.90
N TYR A 160 0.19 -7.54 5.10
CA TYR A 160 0.90 -8.50 4.25
C TYR A 160 0.84 -9.93 4.78
N GLY A 161 0.02 -10.18 5.81
CA GLY A 161 -0.12 -11.50 6.43
C GLY A 161 1.13 -11.94 7.20
N LYS A 162 1.91 -10.99 7.72
CA LYS A 162 3.11 -11.29 8.52
C LYS A 162 2.84 -11.25 10.02
N GLY A 163 1.60 -10.91 10.40
CA GLY A 163 1.02 -11.15 11.72
C GLY A 163 1.03 -9.95 12.65
N PHE A 164 1.60 -8.80 12.28
CA PHE A 164 1.51 -7.60 13.12
C PHE A 164 0.07 -7.06 13.18
N VAL A 165 -0.63 -7.06 12.05
CA VAL A 165 -2.02 -6.61 11.97
C VAL A 165 -2.93 -7.74 12.45
N THR A 166 -3.55 -7.58 13.62
CA THR A 166 -4.45 -8.57 14.22
C THR A 166 -5.88 -8.03 14.30
N THR A 167 -6.88 -8.92 14.35
CA THR A 167 -8.28 -8.52 14.57
C THR A 167 -8.44 -7.70 15.85
N GLU A 168 -7.73 -8.07 16.92
CA GLU A 168 -7.76 -7.35 18.19
C GLU A 168 -7.28 -5.89 18.02
N LEU A 169 -6.12 -5.70 17.35
CA LEU A 169 -5.56 -4.38 17.07
C LEU A 169 -6.53 -3.54 16.22
N VAL A 170 -6.99 -4.09 15.10
CA VAL A 170 -7.89 -3.40 14.16
C VAL A 170 -9.19 -2.99 14.84
N THR A 171 -9.87 -3.92 15.53
CA THR A 171 -11.15 -3.66 16.19
C THR A 171 -11.06 -2.52 17.22
N GLN A 172 -9.99 -2.51 18.01
CA GLN A 172 -9.78 -1.46 19.02
C GLN A 172 -9.58 -0.09 18.34
N ILE A 173 -8.72 -0.04 17.33
CA ILE A 173 -8.34 1.22 16.68
C ILE A 173 -9.47 1.77 15.80
N VAL A 174 -10.19 0.92 15.08
CA VAL A 174 -11.36 1.34 14.28
C VAL A 174 -12.41 2.01 15.17
N ARG A 175 -12.72 1.43 16.33
CA ARG A 175 -13.63 2.01 17.29
C ARG A 175 -13.17 3.38 17.80
N ASP A 176 -11.89 3.49 18.17
CA ASP A 176 -11.31 4.72 18.74
C ASP A 176 -11.19 5.82 17.67
N ALA A 177 -10.82 5.46 16.45
CA ALA A 177 -10.77 6.36 15.30
C ALA A 177 -12.15 6.88 14.89
N ALA A 178 -13.17 5.99 14.89
CA ALA A 178 -14.56 6.39 14.61
C ALA A 178 -15.07 7.41 15.65
N ALA A 179 -14.78 7.17 16.95
CA ALA A 179 -15.13 8.10 18.02
C ALA A 179 -14.43 9.47 17.86
N ALA A 180 -13.23 9.49 17.26
CA ALA A 180 -12.47 10.71 16.98
C ALA A 180 -12.77 11.32 15.60
N GLY A 181 -13.67 10.75 14.81
CA GLY A 181 -14.01 11.20 13.46
C GLY A 181 -12.86 11.10 12.46
N LYS A 182 -11.96 10.11 12.65
CA LYS A 182 -10.78 9.90 11.80
C LYS A 182 -11.05 8.86 10.72
N ILE A 183 -10.40 9.02 9.56
CA ILE A 183 -10.47 8.05 8.46
C ILE A 183 -9.57 6.85 8.79
N VAL A 184 -10.10 5.65 8.57
CA VAL A 184 -9.33 4.41 8.63
C VAL A 184 -9.39 3.74 7.26
N ALA A 185 -8.24 3.55 6.63
CA ALA A 185 -8.09 2.80 5.40
C ALA A 185 -7.40 1.46 5.66
N ALA A 186 -7.68 0.45 4.86
CA ALA A 186 -7.04 -0.86 4.95
C ALA A 186 -6.71 -1.44 3.57
N ASP A 187 -5.51 -1.99 3.45
CA ASP A 187 -5.11 -2.89 2.37
C ASP A 187 -5.04 -4.32 2.96
N PRO A 188 -6.11 -5.11 2.79
CA PRO A 188 -6.24 -6.39 3.46
C PRO A 188 -5.54 -7.50 2.70
N ASN A 189 -4.90 -8.43 3.42
CA ASN A 189 -4.54 -9.73 2.87
C ASN A 189 -5.70 -10.72 3.10
N PRO A 190 -6.41 -11.17 2.07
CA PRO A 190 -7.58 -12.03 2.24
C PRO A 190 -7.24 -13.45 2.72
N GLN A 191 -5.96 -13.85 2.67
CA GLN A 191 -5.48 -15.11 3.27
C GLN A 191 -5.26 -14.98 4.78
N HIS A 192 -5.22 -13.74 5.29
CA HIS A 192 -5.11 -13.44 6.69
C HIS A 192 -6.49 -13.05 7.24
N SER A 193 -6.98 -13.83 8.22
CA SER A 193 -8.33 -13.65 8.75
C SER A 193 -8.38 -12.50 9.77
N VAL A 194 -8.40 -11.26 9.27
CA VAL A 194 -8.61 -10.05 10.05
C VAL A 194 -10.03 -9.53 9.85
N ASP A 195 -10.65 -9.07 10.93
CA ASP A 195 -11.96 -8.42 10.87
C ASP A 195 -11.81 -6.92 10.58
N TRP A 196 -12.19 -6.51 9.37
CA TRP A 196 -12.09 -5.13 8.90
C TRP A 196 -13.37 -4.30 9.07
N ARG A 197 -14.35 -4.79 9.85
CA ARG A 197 -15.63 -4.08 10.01
C ARG A 197 -15.44 -2.68 10.59
N GLY A 198 -16.12 -1.72 9.95
CA GLY A 198 -16.12 -0.33 10.36
C GLY A 198 -14.96 0.53 9.87
N VAL A 199 -14.01 -0.01 9.09
CA VAL A 199 -13.03 0.83 8.39
C VAL A 199 -13.73 1.71 7.36
N THR A 200 -13.18 2.89 7.07
CA THR A 200 -13.78 3.83 6.12
C THR A 200 -13.64 3.33 4.67
N VAL A 201 -12.47 2.78 4.35
CA VAL A 201 -12.17 2.26 3.01
C VAL A 201 -11.33 0.99 3.07
N VAL A 202 -11.60 0.09 2.14
CA VAL A 202 -10.79 -1.12 1.90
C VAL A 202 -10.36 -1.15 0.45
N LYS A 203 -9.09 -1.49 0.19
CA LYS A 203 -8.51 -1.53 -1.16
C LYS A 203 -7.93 -2.89 -1.52
N PRO A 204 -8.72 -3.89 -1.85
CA PRO A 204 -8.21 -5.14 -2.43
C PRO A 204 -7.88 -4.96 -3.92
N ASN A 205 -7.02 -5.84 -4.45
CA ASN A 205 -6.98 -6.08 -5.89
C ASN A 205 -8.12 -7.04 -6.31
N ARG A 206 -8.28 -7.28 -7.63
CA ARG A 206 -9.33 -8.17 -8.14
C ARG A 206 -9.28 -9.57 -7.52
N ALA A 207 -8.11 -10.20 -7.47
CA ALA A 207 -7.96 -11.55 -6.93
C ALA A 207 -8.30 -11.61 -5.43
N GLU A 208 -7.84 -10.63 -4.69
CA GLU A 208 -8.12 -10.47 -3.26
C GLU A 208 -9.61 -10.22 -3.00
N ALA A 209 -10.26 -9.37 -3.82
CA ALA A 209 -11.68 -9.09 -3.72
C ALA A 209 -12.53 -10.35 -3.94
N PHE A 210 -12.22 -11.12 -4.98
CA PHE A 210 -12.91 -12.39 -5.31
C PHE A 210 -12.72 -13.40 -4.19
N LEU A 211 -11.48 -13.60 -3.72
CA LEU A 211 -11.20 -14.50 -2.62
C LEU A 211 -11.94 -14.09 -1.33
N ALA A 212 -11.91 -12.80 -0.98
CA ALA A 212 -12.57 -12.29 0.20
C ALA A 212 -14.11 -12.37 0.12
N ALA A 213 -14.66 -12.25 -1.09
CA ALA A 213 -16.10 -12.42 -1.35
C ALA A 213 -16.53 -13.89 -1.52
N GLY A 214 -15.59 -14.85 -1.59
CA GLY A 214 -15.88 -16.26 -1.82
C GLY A 214 -16.32 -16.56 -3.26
N ILE A 215 -15.89 -15.73 -4.22
CA ILE A 215 -16.18 -15.90 -5.64
C ILE A 215 -15.03 -16.65 -6.31
N PRO A 216 -15.30 -17.68 -7.14
CA PRO A 216 -14.27 -18.35 -7.90
C PRO A 216 -13.54 -17.39 -8.84
N TRP A 217 -12.21 -17.55 -8.95
CA TRP A 217 -11.43 -16.75 -9.88
C TRP A 217 -11.77 -17.06 -11.34
N HIS A 218 -11.88 -16.02 -12.14
CA HIS A 218 -11.93 -16.08 -13.61
C HIS A 218 -11.24 -14.84 -14.20
N ASP A 219 -10.89 -14.91 -15.48
CA ASP A 219 -10.30 -13.78 -16.20
C ASP A 219 -11.27 -12.59 -16.25
N ALA A 220 -10.70 -11.39 -16.36
CA ALA A 220 -11.51 -10.17 -16.39
C ALA A 220 -12.39 -10.13 -17.66
N GLU A 221 -13.67 -9.80 -17.50
CA GLU A 221 -14.53 -9.45 -18.62
C GLU A 221 -14.24 -8.02 -19.12
N GLU A 222 -14.32 -7.85 -20.43
CA GLU A 222 -14.12 -6.54 -21.06
C GLU A 222 -15.45 -5.95 -21.58
N PRO A 223 -15.77 -4.71 -21.23
CA PRO A 223 -15.13 -3.85 -20.23
C PRO A 223 -15.48 -4.28 -18.80
N PRO A 224 -14.59 -4.05 -17.82
CA PRO A 224 -14.76 -4.51 -16.42
C PRO A 224 -16.06 -4.07 -15.76
N ILE A 225 -16.66 -2.96 -16.21
CA ILE A 225 -17.96 -2.47 -15.71
C ILE A 225 -19.14 -3.43 -16.02
N LYS A 226 -18.95 -4.38 -16.93
CA LYS A 226 -19.94 -5.41 -17.28
C LYS A 226 -19.74 -6.72 -16.53
N ASP A 227 -18.65 -6.85 -15.78
CA ASP A 227 -18.34 -8.03 -14.99
C ASP A 227 -19.26 -8.10 -13.77
N ALA A 228 -20.29 -8.95 -13.86
CA ALA A 228 -21.28 -9.14 -12.82
C ALA A 228 -20.68 -9.69 -11.52
N ASP A 229 -19.66 -10.54 -11.61
CA ASP A 229 -18.97 -11.10 -10.45
C ASP A 229 -18.10 -10.06 -9.75
N LEU A 230 -17.49 -9.14 -10.51
CA LEU A 230 -16.77 -8.00 -9.94
C LEU A 230 -17.74 -7.06 -9.19
N GLU A 231 -18.90 -6.78 -9.77
CA GLU A 231 -19.94 -5.98 -9.11
C GLU A 231 -20.46 -6.68 -7.84
N HIS A 232 -20.70 -7.99 -7.94
CA HIS A 232 -21.09 -8.80 -6.79
C HIS A 232 -20.02 -8.77 -5.68
N ALA A 233 -18.74 -8.96 -6.04
CA ALA A 233 -17.62 -8.89 -5.09
C ALA A 233 -17.58 -7.56 -4.34
N GLY A 234 -17.59 -6.44 -5.06
CA GLY A 234 -17.54 -5.11 -4.45
C GLY A 234 -18.69 -4.85 -3.48
N ASN A 235 -19.92 -5.20 -3.88
CA ASN A 235 -21.11 -5.04 -3.03
C ASN A 235 -21.09 -6.00 -1.81
N ALA A 236 -20.62 -7.23 -1.98
CA ALA A 236 -20.44 -8.18 -0.90
C ALA A 236 -19.42 -7.67 0.15
N LEU A 237 -18.32 -7.08 -0.30
CA LEU A 237 -17.29 -6.53 0.59
C LEU A 237 -17.76 -5.28 1.33
N LEU A 238 -18.50 -4.37 0.67
CA LEU A 238 -19.15 -3.23 1.36
C LEU A 238 -19.99 -3.71 2.54
N LYS A 239 -20.79 -4.76 2.33
CA LYS A 239 -21.65 -5.33 3.36
C LYS A 239 -20.87 -6.13 4.41
N LYS A 240 -19.91 -6.98 3.98
CA LYS A 240 -19.13 -7.85 4.87
C LYS A 240 -18.35 -7.04 5.90
N TRP A 241 -17.71 -5.95 5.46
CA TRP A 241 -16.86 -5.13 6.30
C TRP A 241 -17.53 -3.85 6.81
N GLU A 242 -18.81 -3.67 6.51
CA GLU A 242 -19.58 -2.47 6.93
C GLU A 242 -18.80 -1.17 6.63
N THR A 243 -18.11 -1.16 5.51
CA THR A 243 -17.23 -0.06 5.08
C THR A 243 -17.99 0.94 4.20
N GLN A 244 -17.52 2.19 4.16
CA GLN A 244 -18.13 3.23 3.29
C GLN A 244 -17.70 3.06 1.83
N HIS A 245 -16.45 2.61 1.61
CA HIS A 245 -15.86 2.52 0.29
C HIS A 245 -15.07 1.21 0.11
N VAL A 246 -15.20 0.60 -1.07
CA VAL A 246 -14.31 -0.47 -1.54
C VAL A 246 -13.70 -0.01 -2.86
N LEU A 247 -12.37 0.13 -2.91
CA LEU A 247 -11.63 0.47 -4.11
C LEU A 247 -10.94 -0.78 -4.63
N ILE A 248 -11.46 -1.40 -5.68
CA ILE A 248 -10.84 -2.59 -6.27
C ILE A 248 -9.89 -2.17 -7.39
N THR A 249 -8.60 -2.53 -7.25
CA THR A 249 -7.61 -2.31 -8.32
C THR A 249 -7.66 -3.47 -9.32
N LEU A 250 -7.61 -3.13 -10.62
CA LEU A 250 -7.80 -4.05 -11.73
C LEU A 250 -6.56 -4.15 -12.64
N GLY A 251 -5.39 -3.78 -12.15
CA GLY A 251 -4.15 -3.77 -12.91
C GLY A 251 -4.23 -2.86 -14.14
N GLU A 252 -4.00 -3.41 -15.31
CA GLU A 252 -4.03 -2.67 -16.59
C GLU A 252 -5.41 -2.08 -16.95
N HIS A 253 -6.48 -2.55 -16.31
CA HIS A 253 -7.83 -2.06 -16.53
C HIS A 253 -8.21 -0.85 -15.65
N GLY A 254 -7.35 -0.47 -14.68
CA GLY A 254 -7.60 0.67 -13.79
C GLY A 254 -8.21 0.28 -12.44
N MET A 255 -9.29 0.93 -12.04
CA MET A 255 -9.92 0.73 -10.72
C MET A 255 -11.44 0.83 -10.79
N VAL A 256 -12.13 0.20 -9.82
CA VAL A 256 -13.57 0.39 -9.59
C VAL A 256 -13.78 0.80 -8.14
N LEU A 257 -14.49 1.90 -7.94
CA LEU A 257 -14.91 2.38 -6.64
C LEU A 257 -16.36 1.98 -6.36
N PHE A 258 -16.57 1.22 -5.30
CA PHE A 258 -17.89 0.88 -4.77
C PHE A 258 -18.20 1.74 -3.55
N ARG A 259 -19.45 2.23 -3.47
CA ARG A 259 -19.97 3.09 -2.39
C ARG A 259 -21.35 2.61 -1.99
N GLN A 260 -21.70 2.77 -0.72
CA GLN A 260 -23.01 2.35 -0.24
C GLN A 260 -24.14 3.09 -1.00
N ASN A 261 -25.11 2.33 -1.49
CA ASN A 261 -26.31 2.82 -2.19
C ASN A 261 -26.02 3.65 -3.46
N GLU A 262 -24.83 3.53 -4.05
CA GLU A 262 -24.46 4.17 -5.30
C GLU A 262 -23.97 3.13 -6.32
N PRO A 263 -24.15 3.39 -7.64
CA PRO A 263 -23.62 2.50 -8.65
C PRO A 263 -22.07 2.48 -8.60
N PRO A 264 -21.45 1.36 -8.99
CA PRO A 264 -20.01 1.27 -9.12
C PRO A 264 -19.46 2.36 -10.06
N HIS A 265 -18.34 2.98 -9.68
CA HIS A 265 -17.69 3.98 -10.50
C HIS A 265 -16.38 3.44 -11.05
N TYR A 266 -16.32 3.23 -12.36
CA TYR A 266 -15.14 2.71 -13.05
C TYR A 266 -14.20 3.84 -13.48
N ILE A 267 -12.92 3.70 -13.12
CA ILE A 267 -11.83 4.62 -13.48
C ILE A 267 -10.85 3.85 -14.36
N ARG A 268 -10.81 4.22 -15.65
CA ARG A 268 -9.89 3.58 -16.61
C ARG A 268 -8.44 3.85 -16.22
N THR A 269 -7.57 2.88 -16.52
CA THR A 269 -6.13 3.05 -16.30
C THR A 269 -5.60 4.28 -17.01
N LYS A 270 -4.65 4.94 -16.36
CA LYS A 270 -3.89 6.07 -16.92
C LYS A 270 -2.45 5.67 -17.29
N ALA A 271 -2.09 4.40 -17.03
CA ALA A 271 -0.77 3.89 -17.40
C ALA A 271 -0.63 3.79 -18.93
N ARG A 272 0.43 4.38 -19.46
CA ARG A 272 0.79 4.32 -20.89
C ARG A 272 1.86 3.28 -21.16
N GLN A 273 2.75 3.08 -20.20
CA GLN A 273 3.83 2.12 -20.22
C GLN A 273 3.93 1.46 -18.84
N VAL A 274 4.15 0.16 -18.80
CA VAL A 274 4.29 -0.60 -17.57
C VAL A 274 5.66 -1.27 -17.59
N PHE A 275 6.52 -0.90 -16.63
CA PHE A 275 7.82 -1.51 -16.42
C PHE A 275 7.82 -2.42 -15.19
N ASP A 276 7.22 -1.98 -14.09
CA ASP A 276 7.14 -2.75 -12.86
C ASP A 276 5.86 -2.38 -12.10
N VAL A 277 5.10 -3.38 -11.68
CA VAL A 277 3.84 -3.18 -10.94
C VAL A 277 4.04 -3.14 -9.42
N SER A 278 5.28 -3.30 -8.95
CA SER A 278 5.60 -3.33 -7.53
C SER A 278 5.29 -2.00 -6.86
N GLY A 279 4.51 -2.03 -5.77
CA GLY A 279 4.15 -0.84 -5.01
C GLY A 279 2.99 -0.01 -5.57
N ALA A 280 2.40 -0.40 -6.72
CA ALA A 280 1.23 0.31 -7.27
C ALA A 280 0.02 0.26 -6.33
N GLY A 281 -0.19 -0.85 -5.63
CA GLY A 281 -1.21 -1.01 -4.60
C GLY A 281 -0.98 -0.07 -3.42
N ASP A 282 0.25 0.00 -2.92
CA ASP A 282 0.67 0.87 -1.83
C ASP A 282 0.44 2.35 -2.18
N THR A 283 0.81 2.73 -3.43
CA THR A 283 0.55 4.07 -3.95
C THR A 283 -0.94 4.37 -4.03
N ALA A 284 -1.75 3.39 -4.48
CA ALA A 284 -3.19 3.57 -4.60
C ALA A 284 -3.86 3.84 -3.24
N ILE A 285 -3.58 3.04 -2.21
CA ILE A 285 -4.17 3.25 -0.88
C ILE A 285 -3.67 4.55 -0.24
N ALA A 286 -2.37 4.86 -0.39
CA ALA A 286 -1.77 6.09 0.11
C ALA A 286 -2.48 7.32 -0.46
N LEU A 287 -2.59 7.42 -1.79
CA LEU A 287 -3.15 8.60 -2.46
C LEU A 287 -4.67 8.67 -2.36
N PHE A 288 -5.36 7.54 -2.34
CA PHE A 288 -6.80 7.53 -2.09
C PHE A 288 -7.13 8.10 -0.70
N THR A 289 -6.43 7.61 0.33
CA THR A 289 -6.60 8.08 1.70
C THR A 289 -6.22 9.56 1.83
N LEU A 290 -5.09 9.96 1.23
CA LEU A 290 -4.64 11.35 1.18
C LEU A 290 -5.69 12.26 0.55
N GLY A 291 -6.26 11.86 -0.58
CA GLY A 291 -7.34 12.60 -1.26
C GLY A 291 -8.52 12.84 -0.32
N LEU A 292 -9.01 11.79 0.34
CA LEU A 292 -10.15 11.88 1.26
C LEU A 292 -9.90 12.86 2.42
N VAL A 293 -8.75 12.75 3.11
CA VAL A 293 -8.44 13.65 4.25
C VAL A 293 -8.18 15.08 3.82
N SER A 294 -7.85 15.29 2.54
CA SER A 294 -7.61 16.62 1.95
C SER A 294 -8.89 17.25 1.35
N GLY A 295 -10.03 16.58 1.51
CA GLY A 295 -11.35 17.09 1.10
C GLY A 295 -11.68 16.83 -0.37
N ALA A 296 -11.09 15.80 -0.97
CA ALA A 296 -11.55 15.23 -2.22
C ALA A 296 -12.85 14.44 -2.01
N THR A 297 -13.71 14.40 -3.00
CA THR A 297 -14.78 13.40 -3.05
C THR A 297 -14.17 12.00 -3.25
N PRO A 298 -14.89 10.92 -2.90
CA PRO A 298 -14.35 9.56 -3.13
C PRO A 298 -13.97 9.27 -4.59
N ILE A 299 -14.69 9.84 -5.55
CA ILE A 299 -14.38 9.73 -6.97
C ILE A 299 -13.08 10.47 -7.29
N GLU A 300 -12.93 11.73 -6.85
CA GLU A 300 -11.69 12.50 -7.04
C GLU A 300 -10.48 11.80 -6.39
N ALA A 301 -10.65 11.24 -5.20
CA ALA A 301 -9.60 10.48 -4.51
C ALA A 301 -9.19 9.25 -5.31
N ALA A 302 -10.14 8.51 -5.91
CA ALA A 302 -9.85 7.36 -6.74
C ALA A 302 -9.17 7.74 -8.07
N GLU A 303 -9.54 8.88 -8.67
CA GLU A 303 -8.81 9.43 -9.83
C GLU A 303 -7.35 9.76 -9.47
N ILE A 304 -7.11 10.43 -8.32
CA ILE A 304 -5.75 10.74 -7.83
C ILE A 304 -4.95 9.45 -7.64
N ALA A 305 -5.53 8.44 -6.99
CA ALA A 305 -4.89 7.14 -6.78
C ALA A 305 -4.52 6.45 -8.11
N ASN A 306 -5.43 6.47 -9.09
CA ASN A 306 -5.21 5.85 -10.39
C ASN A 306 -4.09 6.54 -11.20
N HIS A 307 -4.04 7.87 -11.19
CA HIS A 307 -2.96 8.64 -11.81
C HIS A 307 -1.61 8.39 -11.11
N GLY A 308 -1.57 8.38 -9.79
CA GLY A 308 -0.35 8.07 -9.04
C GLY A 308 0.17 6.66 -9.30
N SER A 309 -0.72 5.67 -9.32
CA SER A 309 -0.36 4.28 -9.68
C SER A 309 0.17 4.20 -11.11
N ALA A 310 -0.41 4.94 -12.06
CA ALA A 310 0.05 4.99 -13.45
C ALA A 310 1.49 5.54 -13.57
N VAL A 311 1.85 6.54 -12.78
CA VAL A 311 3.22 7.06 -12.73
C VAL A 311 4.18 6.02 -12.15
N VAL A 312 3.80 5.36 -11.05
CA VAL A 312 4.68 4.39 -10.37
C VAL A 312 4.97 3.19 -11.23
N VAL A 313 3.98 2.60 -11.93
CA VAL A 313 4.20 1.43 -12.80
C VAL A 313 5.07 1.73 -14.03
N SER A 314 5.29 3.00 -14.35
CA SER A 314 6.22 3.43 -15.40
C SER A 314 7.68 3.51 -14.94
N LYS A 315 7.97 3.17 -13.68
CA LYS A 315 9.30 3.20 -13.08
C LYS A 315 9.77 1.79 -12.73
N LEU A 316 11.07 1.59 -12.55
CA LEU A 316 11.62 0.32 -12.09
C LEU A 316 11.69 0.25 -10.57
N GLY A 317 11.37 -0.91 -10.00
CA GLY A 317 11.42 -1.17 -8.57
C GLY A 317 10.30 -0.51 -7.78
N THR A 318 10.44 -0.51 -6.46
CA THR A 318 9.49 0.14 -5.53
C THR A 318 9.69 1.67 -5.57
N ALA A 319 9.14 2.32 -6.60
CA ALA A 319 9.22 3.77 -6.78
C ALA A 319 8.06 4.49 -6.07
N THR A 320 8.25 5.78 -5.79
CA THR A 320 7.19 6.71 -5.35
C THR A 320 6.79 7.63 -6.50
N VAL A 321 5.65 8.27 -6.38
CA VAL A 321 5.21 9.36 -7.25
C VAL A 321 5.40 10.69 -6.52
N THR A 322 6.10 11.62 -7.14
CA THR A 322 6.23 12.98 -6.61
C THR A 322 5.00 13.83 -6.95
N ARG A 323 4.82 14.94 -6.22
CA ARG A 323 3.76 15.91 -6.50
C ARG A 323 3.81 16.42 -7.94
N ASP A 324 5.00 16.76 -8.44
CA ASP A 324 5.17 17.30 -9.79
C ASP A 324 4.86 16.26 -10.87
N GLU A 325 5.26 15.01 -10.68
CA GLU A 325 4.95 13.92 -11.59
C GLU A 325 3.44 13.63 -11.64
N LEU A 326 2.76 13.68 -10.50
CA LEU A 326 1.31 13.51 -10.45
C LEU A 326 0.59 14.63 -11.22
N ILE A 327 0.98 15.89 -11.00
CA ILE A 327 0.45 17.05 -11.71
C ILE A 327 0.71 16.94 -13.22
N ALA A 328 1.92 16.55 -13.61
CA ALA A 328 2.28 16.36 -15.02
C ALA A 328 1.40 15.30 -15.69
N ASN A 329 1.18 14.15 -15.03
CA ASN A 329 0.35 13.09 -15.57
C ASN A 329 -1.13 13.52 -15.75
N PHE A 330 -1.68 14.32 -14.84
CA PHE A 330 -3.00 14.93 -15.00
C PHE A 330 -3.08 15.93 -16.14
N ARG A 331 -2.04 16.74 -16.33
CA ARG A 331 -1.99 17.77 -17.40
C ARG A 331 -1.96 17.13 -18.79
N GLU A 332 -1.14 16.10 -18.95
CA GLU A 332 -1.05 15.37 -20.22
C GLU A 332 -2.37 14.72 -20.65
N GLU A 333 -3.21 14.30 -19.71
CA GLU A 333 -4.54 13.80 -20.04
C GLU A 333 -5.48 14.91 -20.51
N SER A 334 -5.40 16.08 -19.87
CA SER A 334 -6.27 17.21 -20.19
C SER A 334 -5.99 17.80 -21.59
N GLU A 335 -4.77 17.61 -22.13
CA GLU A 335 -4.33 18.10 -23.42
C GLU A 335 -4.49 17.05 -24.55
N GLY A 336 -4.64 15.76 -24.20
CA GLY A 336 -4.71 14.65 -25.17
C GLY A 336 -6.10 14.03 -25.35
N GLY A 337 -7.15 14.60 -24.72
CA GLY A 337 -8.56 14.16 -24.77
C GLY A 337 -9.42 15.07 -25.70
#